data_567dab9dfea64092c7eae8bc9527a60f
#
_entry.id   567dab9dfea64092c7eae8bc9527a60f
#
_cell.length_a   1.000
_cell.length_b   1.000
_cell.length_c   1.000
_cell.angle_alpha   90.00
_cell.angle_beta   90.00
_cell.angle_gamma   90.00
#
_symmetry.space_group_name_H-M   'P 1'
#
loop_
_entity.id
_entity.type
_entity.pdbx_description
1 polymer ?
#
loop_
_entity_poly.entity_id
_entity_poly.type
_entity_poly.pdbx_seq_one_letter_code
_entity_poly.pdbx_strand_id
1 'polypeptide(L)'
;MNALVPTTATPATAPAVATDAVVLSKAVVRAAQLLGFTQRDVAAALGLSEATTSRLFAGRYLLSAERAHEWELARLFVRLFRSLDALWGHDDVARTWLASPNLALGTRPRDLLTSVEGLVRVVAYLDAARGRV
;
A
#
# COMPACT_ATOMS: atom_id res chain seq x y z
N MET A 1 -40.76 26.03 -22.47
CA MET A 1 -40.34 25.84 -22.33
C MET A 1 -39.65 25.46 -21.63
N ASN A 2 -39.18 25.19 -21.32
CA ASN A 2 -38.57 24.89 -20.79
C ASN A 2 -37.73 24.46 -20.26
N ALA A 3 -37.39 24.31 -19.97
CA ALA A 3 -36.66 24.10 -19.56
C ALA A 3 -35.96 23.42 -19.04
N LEU A 4 -35.66 23.16 -18.89
CA LEU A 4 -35.00 22.60 -18.56
C LEU A 4 -34.06 22.32 -17.96
N VAL A 5 -33.58 22.20 -17.47
CA VAL A 5 -32.73 22.04 -17.02
C VAL A 5 -32.02 21.20 -16.43
N PRO A 6 -31.41 20.92 -16.26
CA PRO A 6 -30.68 20.11 -15.93
C PRO A 6 -30.00 20.02 -14.95
N THR A 7 -29.76 20.05 -14.52
CA THR A 7 -29.22 19.89 -13.67
C THR A 7 -28.31 19.21 -13.29
N THR A 8 -27.96 18.78 -13.22
CA THR A 8 -27.09 18.13 -13.06
C THR A 8 -26.26 18.14 -12.18
N ALA A 9 -26.03 18.38 -11.63
CA ALA A 9 -25.28 18.40 -10.69
C ALA A 9 -24.50 17.43 -10.39
N THR A 10 -23.60 17.18 -10.53
CA THR A 10 -22.88 16.26 -10.30
C THR A 10 -21.97 16.43 -9.33
N PRO A 11 -21.76 15.89 -8.44
CA PRO A 11 -20.87 15.97 -7.41
C PRO A 11 -19.60 15.50 -7.78
N ALA A 12 -18.78 16.27 -8.04
CA ALA A 12 -17.46 15.90 -8.37
C ALA A 12 -16.71 15.28 -7.22
N THR A 13 -17.00 15.61 -5.97
CA THR A 13 -16.21 15.10 -4.89
C THR A 13 -16.41 13.65 -4.61
N ALA A 14 -17.58 13.15 -4.67
CA ALA A 14 -17.84 11.76 -4.38
C ALA A 14 -17.17 10.81 -5.35
N PRO A 15 -17.21 11.06 -6.66
CA PRO A 15 -16.46 10.22 -7.61
C PRO A 15 -14.96 10.26 -7.38
N ALA A 16 -14.40 11.41 -7.00
CA ALA A 16 -12.97 11.51 -6.75
C ALA A 16 -12.55 10.68 -5.54
N VAL A 17 -13.31 10.71 -4.46
CA VAL A 17 -13.03 9.90 -3.27
C VAL A 17 -13.15 8.42 -3.60
N ALA A 18 -14.17 8.02 -4.34
CA ALA A 18 -14.34 6.64 -4.75
C ALA A 18 -13.18 6.19 -5.64
N THR A 19 -12.71 7.08 -6.51
CA THR A 19 -11.58 6.79 -7.38
C THR A 19 -10.31 6.59 -6.58
N ASP A 20 -10.05 7.42 -5.57
CA ASP A 20 -8.88 7.27 -4.71
C ASP A 20 -8.91 5.95 -3.94
N ALA A 21 -10.06 5.55 -3.44
CA ALA A 21 -10.22 4.28 -2.75
C ALA A 21 -9.91 3.10 -3.68
N VAL A 22 -10.43 3.15 -4.90
CA VAL A 22 -10.17 2.10 -5.89
C VAL A 22 -8.70 2.07 -6.26
N VAL A 23 -8.11 3.23 -6.52
CA VAL A 23 -6.70 3.32 -6.92
C VAL A 23 -5.79 2.79 -5.82
N LEU A 24 -6.00 3.22 -4.57
CA LEU A 24 -5.15 2.77 -3.47
C LEU A 24 -5.32 1.27 -3.22
N SER A 25 -6.55 0.76 -3.26
CA SER A 25 -6.81 -0.66 -3.06
C SER A 25 -6.11 -1.51 -4.11
N LYS A 26 -6.21 -1.12 -5.37
CA LYS A 26 -5.51 -1.83 -6.46
C LYS A 26 -4.00 -1.72 -6.33
N ALA A 27 -3.51 -0.56 -5.91
CA ALA A 27 -2.08 -0.35 -5.76
C ALA A 27 -1.49 -1.26 -4.67
N VAL A 28 -2.19 -1.43 -3.56
CA VAL A 28 -1.74 -2.34 -2.48
C VAL A 28 -1.67 -3.77 -2.99
N VAL A 29 -2.72 -4.23 -3.66
CA VAL A 29 -2.76 -5.60 -4.20
C VAL A 29 -1.64 -5.81 -5.21
N ARG A 30 -1.47 -4.85 -6.12
CA ARG A 30 -0.44 -4.95 -7.15
C ARG A 30 0.97 -4.95 -6.56
N ALA A 31 1.22 -4.06 -5.60
CA ALA A 31 2.51 -4.00 -4.92
C ALA A 31 2.82 -5.32 -4.22
N ALA A 32 1.85 -5.89 -3.52
CA ALA A 32 2.02 -7.15 -2.83
C ALA A 32 2.38 -8.27 -3.81
N GLN A 33 1.69 -8.33 -4.94
CA GLN A 33 1.96 -9.35 -5.96
C GLN A 33 3.37 -9.20 -6.53
N LEU A 34 3.77 -7.97 -6.84
CA LEU A 34 5.09 -7.72 -7.43
C LEU A 34 6.22 -8.00 -6.44
N LEU A 35 6.00 -7.75 -5.16
CA LEU A 35 7.01 -8.00 -4.14
C LEU A 35 6.99 -9.44 -3.59
N GLY A 36 6.04 -10.25 -4.03
CA GLY A 36 5.93 -11.63 -3.58
C GLY A 36 5.36 -11.78 -2.18
N PHE A 37 4.54 -10.84 -1.73
CA PHE A 37 3.86 -10.92 -0.44
C PHE A 37 2.55 -11.70 -0.57
N THR A 38 2.28 -12.52 0.42
CA THR A 38 1.01 -13.25 0.50
C THR A 38 -0.05 -12.35 1.12
N GLN A 39 -1.31 -12.79 1.05
CA GLN A 39 -2.40 -12.07 1.74
C GLN A 39 -2.14 -11.99 3.24
N ARG A 40 -1.60 -13.06 3.82
CA ARG A 40 -1.26 -13.09 5.23
C ARG A 40 -0.19 -12.05 5.56
N ASP A 41 0.82 -11.91 4.72
CA ASP A 41 1.86 -10.91 4.89
C ASP A 41 1.27 -9.50 4.89
N VAL A 42 0.38 -9.22 3.94
CA VAL A 42 -0.28 -7.91 3.84
C VAL A 42 -1.16 -7.66 5.06
N ALA A 43 -1.91 -8.66 5.49
CA ALA A 43 -2.75 -8.52 6.69
C ALA A 43 -1.91 -8.13 7.90
N ALA A 44 -0.77 -8.78 8.10
CA ALA A 44 0.12 -8.48 9.21
C ALA A 44 0.71 -7.08 9.12
N ALA A 45 1.18 -6.69 7.95
CA ALA A 45 1.81 -5.39 7.75
C ALA A 45 0.82 -4.23 7.91
N LEU A 46 -0.42 -4.42 7.47
CA LEU A 46 -1.43 -3.36 7.50
C LEU A 46 -2.33 -3.42 8.73
N GLY A 47 -2.17 -4.42 9.58
CA GLY A 47 -3.04 -4.57 10.74
C GLY A 47 -4.47 -4.91 10.38
N LEU A 48 -4.68 -5.60 9.27
CA LEU A 48 -6.01 -6.01 8.84
C LEU A 48 -6.27 -7.47 9.21
N SER A 49 -7.54 -7.85 9.35
CA SER A 49 -7.88 -9.26 9.50
C SER A 49 -7.59 -10.00 8.20
N GLU A 50 -7.36 -11.30 8.29
CA GLU A 50 -7.14 -12.11 7.10
C GLU A 50 -8.39 -12.14 6.22
N ALA A 51 -9.59 -12.14 6.82
CA ALA A 51 -10.84 -12.10 6.07
C ALA A 51 -10.99 -10.81 5.26
N THR A 52 -10.69 -9.66 5.88
CA THR A 52 -10.74 -8.37 5.19
C THR A 52 -9.72 -8.32 4.05
N THR A 53 -8.51 -8.81 4.30
CA THR A 53 -7.45 -8.84 3.29
C THR A 53 -7.84 -9.74 2.13
N SER A 54 -8.43 -10.88 2.40
CA SER A 54 -8.92 -11.77 1.34
C SER A 54 -9.95 -11.07 0.46
N ARG A 55 -10.88 -10.32 1.06
CA ARG A 55 -11.86 -9.56 0.29
C ARG A 55 -11.23 -8.42 -0.49
N LEU A 56 -10.20 -7.78 0.07
CA LEU A 56 -9.45 -6.75 -0.64
C LEU A 56 -8.82 -7.32 -1.91
N PHE A 57 -8.16 -8.45 -1.82
CA PHE A 57 -7.54 -9.10 -2.97
C PHE A 57 -8.56 -9.58 -3.99
N ALA A 58 -9.75 -9.94 -3.53
CA ALA A 58 -10.83 -10.37 -4.41
C ALA A 58 -11.60 -9.22 -5.05
N GLY A 59 -11.26 -7.97 -4.70
CA GLY A 59 -11.97 -6.81 -5.22
C GLY A 59 -13.33 -6.58 -4.56
N ARG A 60 -13.57 -7.17 -3.40
CA ARG A 60 -14.85 -7.04 -2.69
C ARG A 60 -14.74 -6.21 -1.42
N TYR A 61 -13.64 -5.55 -1.21
CA TYR A 61 -13.42 -4.63 -0.11
C TYR A 61 -12.56 -3.49 -0.61
N LEU A 62 -12.94 -2.28 -0.31
CA LEU A 62 -12.15 -1.11 -0.64
C LEU A 62 -11.63 -0.46 0.62
N LEU A 63 -10.35 -0.10 0.59
CA LEU A 63 -9.77 0.78 1.60
C LEU A 63 -10.52 2.10 1.56
N SER A 64 -10.61 2.77 2.70
CA SER A 64 -11.38 4.01 2.79
C SER A 64 -10.64 5.05 3.62
N ALA A 65 -10.64 6.29 3.13
CA ALA A 65 -10.07 7.41 3.86
C ALA A 65 -10.79 7.68 5.18
N GLU A 66 -12.04 7.24 5.30
CA GLU A 66 -12.78 7.37 6.56
C GLU A 66 -12.25 6.46 7.65
N ARG A 67 -11.62 5.36 7.27
CA ARG A 67 -10.89 4.51 8.20
C ARG A 67 -9.43 4.95 8.15
N ALA A 68 -9.15 6.04 8.87
CA ALA A 68 -7.90 6.79 8.73
C ALA A 68 -6.64 5.95 8.96
N HIS A 69 -6.67 5.08 9.97
CA HIS A 69 -5.50 4.25 10.29
C HIS A 69 -5.19 3.27 9.16
N GLU A 70 -6.20 2.58 8.69
CA GLU A 70 -6.09 1.65 7.57
C GLU A 70 -5.59 2.36 6.31
N TRP A 71 -6.12 3.55 6.05
CA TRP A 71 -5.75 4.36 4.89
C TRP A 71 -4.26 4.75 4.93
N GLU A 72 -3.80 5.23 6.08
CA GLU A 72 -2.41 5.63 6.23
C GLU A 72 -1.45 4.45 6.08
N LEU A 73 -1.79 3.30 6.65
CA LEU A 73 -0.95 2.12 6.52
C LEU A 73 -0.90 1.62 5.08
N ALA A 74 -2.01 1.68 4.37
CA ALA A 74 -2.05 1.31 2.96
C ALA A 74 -1.16 2.24 2.14
N ARG A 75 -1.19 3.54 2.43
CA ARG A 75 -0.32 4.50 1.76
C ARG A 75 1.16 4.22 2.05
N LEU A 76 1.48 3.86 3.30
CA LEU A 76 2.86 3.49 3.65
C LEU A 76 3.30 2.24 2.89
N PHE A 77 2.42 1.27 2.73
CA PHE A 77 2.74 0.05 1.99
C PHE A 77 3.04 0.36 0.53
N VAL A 78 2.25 1.21 -0.09
CA VAL A 78 2.50 1.63 -1.47
C VAL A 78 3.81 2.44 -1.55
N ARG A 79 4.08 3.26 -0.54
CA ARG A 79 5.33 4.02 -0.45
C ARG A 79 6.53 3.08 -0.33
N LEU A 80 6.40 2.01 0.45
CA LEU A 80 7.41 0.96 0.53
C LEU A 80 7.73 0.43 -0.87
N PHE A 81 6.71 0.06 -1.62
CA PHE A 81 6.88 -0.45 -2.97
C PHE A 81 7.57 0.57 -3.87
N ARG A 82 7.11 1.81 -3.84
CA ARG A 82 7.68 2.87 -4.68
C ARG A 82 9.15 3.13 -4.35
N SER A 83 9.50 3.06 -3.07
CA SER A 83 10.88 3.25 -2.65
C SER A 83 11.77 2.11 -3.13
N LEU A 84 11.29 0.88 -3.03
CA LEU A 84 12.02 -0.27 -3.54
C LEU A 84 12.18 -0.19 -5.05
N ASP A 85 11.11 0.16 -5.74
CA ASP A 85 11.11 0.29 -7.19
C ASP A 85 12.08 1.38 -7.66
N ALA A 86 12.11 2.50 -6.94
CA ALA A 86 13.01 3.61 -7.27
C ALA A 86 14.48 3.25 -7.08
N LEU A 87 14.77 2.41 -6.08
CA LEU A 87 16.15 2.01 -5.79
C LEU A 87 16.61 0.85 -6.66
N TRP A 88 15.77 -0.15 -6.86
CA TRP A 88 16.20 -1.41 -7.47
C TRP A 88 15.21 -2.00 -8.47
N GLY A 89 14.11 -1.32 -8.76
CA GLY A 89 13.05 -1.91 -9.55
C GLY A 89 12.20 -2.85 -8.70
N HIS A 90 11.22 -3.49 -9.33
CA HIS A 90 10.29 -4.38 -8.62
C HIS A 90 10.51 -5.86 -8.97
N ASP A 91 11.69 -6.18 -9.49
CA ASP A 91 12.04 -7.54 -9.87
C ASP A 91 12.84 -8.22 -8.77
N ASP A 92 13.71 -9.12 -9.17
CA ASP A 92 14.46 -9.96 -8.26
C ASP A 92 15.34 -9.19 -7.30
N VAL A 93 15.89 -8.05 -7.71
CA VAL A 93 16.79 -7.28 -6.86
C VAL A 93 16.07 -6.79 -5.60
N ALA A 94 14.86 -6.22 -5.77
CA ALA A 94 14.08 -5.75 -4.64
C ALA A 94 13.68 -6.91 -3.73
N ARG A 95 13.25 -8.04 -4.32
CA ARG A 95 12.88 -9.22 -3.53
C ARG A 95 14.07 -9.79 -2.79
N THR A 96 15.24 -9.81 -3.41
CA THR A 96 16.47 -10.27 -2.80
C THR A 96 16.86 -9.38 -1.62
N TRP A 97 16.74 -8.06 -1.79
CA TRP A 97 17.01 -7.12 -0.70
C TRP A 97 16.10 -7.39 0.49
N LEU A 98 14.81 -7.57 0.23
CA LEU A 98 13.84 -7.87 1.29
C LEU A 98 14.17 -9.16 2.05
N ALA A 99 14.71 -10.14 1.35
CA ALA A 99 14.98 -11.45 1.93
C ALA A 99 16.38 -11.58 2.50
N SER A 100 17.23 -10.56 2.38
CA SER A 100 18.62 -10.63 2.80
C SER A 100 18.83 -9.91 4.13
N PRO A 101 19.72 -10.43 5.00
CA PRO A 101 20.05 -9.75 6.24
C PRO A 101 20.55 -8.33 6.00
N ASN A 102 20.10 -7.40 6.83
CA ASN A 102 20.49 -6.01 6.74
C ASN A 102 21.03 -5.56 8.09
N LEU A 103 22.28 -5.13 8.12
CA LEU A 103 22.96 -4.78 9.37
C LEU A 103 22.29 -3.60 10.07
N ALA A 104 21.86 -2.60 9.32
CA ALA A 104 21.24 -1.41 9.90
C ALA A 104 19.88 -1.71 10.52
N LEU A 105 19.17 -2.67 9.94
CA LEU A 105 17.86 -3.07 10.46
C LEU A 105 17.96 -4.22 11.49
N GLY A 106 19.09 -4.89 11.53
CA GLY A 106 19.30 -5.98 12.47
C GLY A 106 18.70 -7.31 12.08
N THR A 107 18.05 -7.39 10.93
CA THR A 107 17.39 -8.60 10.44
C THR A 107 17.10 -8.44 8.96
N ARG A 108 16.46 -9.42 8.35
CA ARG A 108 15.98 -9.27 6.99
C ARG A 108 14.82 -8.27 7.01
N PRO A 109 14.79 -7.33 6.06
CA PRO A 109 13.68 -6.36 6.02
C PRO A 109 12.31 -7.04 5.97
N ARG A 110 12.20 -8.15 5.24
CA ARG A 110 10.94 -8.89 5.13
C ARG A 110 10.41 -9.33 6.50
N ASP A 111 11.29 -9.70 7.42
CA ASP A 111 10.87 -10.15 8.75
C ASP A 111 10.28 -9.00 9.59
N LEU A 112 10.68 -7.77 9.32
CA LEU A 112 10.09 -6.60 9.98
C LEU A 112 8.70 -6.29 9.45
N LEU A 113 8.39 -6.69 8.23
CA LEU A 113 7.12 -6.39 7.58
C LEU A 113 5.99 -7.32 8.06
N THR A 114 6.17 -7.95 9.19
CA THR A 114 5.14 -8.77 9.84
C THR A 114 4.34 -7.97 10.88
N SER A 115 4.56 -6.68 10.96
CA SER A 115 3.85 -5.80 11.88
C SER A 115 3.78 -4.40 11.32
N VAL A 116 2.87 -3.59 11.89
CA VAL A 116 2.71 -2.18 11.53
C VAL A 116 3.99 -1.39 11.87
N GLU A 117 4.55 -1.64 13.05
CA GLU A 117 5.78 -0.95 13.47
C GLU A 117 6.93 -1.26 12.53
N GLY A 118 7.05 -2.52 12.10
CA GLY A 118 8.07 -2.93 11.17
C GLY A 118 7.92 -2.26 9.81
N LEU A 119 6.69 -2.14 9.32
CA LEU A 119 6.42 -1.42 8.08
C LEU A 119 6.91 0.03 8.17
N VAL A 120 6.54 0.73 9.24
CA VAL A 120 6.98 2.12 9.45
C VAL A 120 8.50 2.20 9.48
N ARG A 121 9.16 1.28 10.16
CA ARG A 121 10.61 1.27 10.29
C ARG A 121 11.31 1.06 8.95
N VAL A 122 10.85 0.11 8.16
CA VAL A 122 11.46 -0.17 6.86
C VAL A 122 11.25 1.01 5.91
N VAL A 123 10.06 1.61 5.89
CA VAL A 123 9.80 2.79 5.07
C VAL A 123 10.73 3.93 5.45
N ALA A 124 10.90 4.18 6.76
CA ALA A 124 11.81 5.24 7.22
C ALA A 124 13.25 4.98 6.78
N TYR A 125 13.69 3.73 6.86
CA TYR A 125 15.02 3.34 6.40
C TYR A 125 15.21 3.62 4.91
N LEU A 126 14.23 3.23 4.10
CA LEU A 126 14.32 3.43 2.65
C LEU A 126 14.23 4.91 2.27
N ASP A 127 13.43 5.68 2.99
CA ASP A 127 13.36 7.13 2.77
C ASP A 127 14.72 7.77 3.04
N ALA A 128 15.37 7.39 4.12
CA ALA A 128 16.71 7.90 4.45
C ALA A 128 17.72 7.50 3.38
N ALA A 129 17.65 6.29 2.88
CA ALA A 129 18.55 5.82 1.83
C ALA A 129 18.36 6.60 0.53
N ARG A 130 17.10 6.88 0.18
CA ARG A 130 16.78 7.68 -1.01
C ARG A 130 17.21 9.13 -0.86
N GLY A 131 17.07 9.68 0.33
CA GLY A 131 17.46 11.06 0.59
C GLY A 131 18.95 11.32 0.57
N ARG A 132 19.75 10.27 0.62
CA ARG A 132 21.21 10.38 0.56
C ARG A 132 21.75 10.37 -0.86
N VAL A 133 20.88 10.03 -1.81
CA VAL A 133 21.27 10.03 -3.21
C VAL A 133 20.97 11.38 -3.85
#